data_45650b7666ae28272613aefd8c2a4b87
#
_entry.id   45650b7666ae28272613aefd8c2a4b87
#
_cell.length_a   1.000
_cell.length_b   1.000
_cell.length_c   1.000
_cell.angle_alpha   90.00
_cell.angle_beta   90.00
_cell.angle_gamma   90.00
#
_symmetry.space_group_name_H-M   'P 1'
#
loop_
_entity.id
_entity.type
_entity.pdbx_description
1 polymer ?
#
loop_
_entity_poly.entity_id
_entity_poly.type
_entity_poly.pdbx_seq_one_letter_code
_entity_poly.pdbx_strand_id
1 'polypeptide(L)'
;DDLVRYLAVNDEVTDVLITGGDPMVMNTSVLRATIEPLLDPSLDQIRSIRIGTKSLAYWPYRFLTDKDADDVLRLFEDVRASGRQLAFMAHFSHPRELGTKAVAAATRRILDAGATIRTQAPIIRHINDRPEVWSEMWRRQVALGMVPYYQFVERDTGPKQYFQVPLAKALRVFCAASAEVSGLARTVRGPAMSATPGKVLVDGVCTLDGERVFVLKMVQARDPEWVNRLFFARFDSQAAWLDELRPAFGGHEFFYEPYVRAMYEGQWQPAWARDDEDSEELTA
;
A
#
# COMPACT_ATOMS: atom_id res chain seq x y z
N ASP A 1 -15.70 3.11 20.09
CA ASP A 1 -15.12 3.28 21.45
C ASP A 1 -13.82 2.49 21.66
N ASP A 2 -13.69 1.26 21.14
CA ASP A 2 -12.49 0.44 21.34
C ASP A 2 -11.27 0.98 20.57
N LEU A 3 -11.46 1.44 19.33
CA LEU A 3 -10.39 2.05 18.53
C LEU A 3 -9.84 3.31 19.23
N VAL A 4 -10.71 4.18 19.70
CA VAL A 4 -10.29 5.43 20.38
C VAL A 4 -9.53 5.12 21.67
N ARG A 5 -10.01 4.14 22.45
CA ARG A 5 -9.29 3.68 23.66
C ARG A 5 -7.93 3.09 23.33
N TYR A 6 -7.83 2.30 22.26
CA TYR A 6 -6.55 1.77 21.80
C TYR A 6 -5.60 2.90 21.40
N LEU A 7 -6.07 3.86 20.61
CA LEU A 7 -5.25 4.99 20.16
C LEU A 7 -4.82 5.90 21.30
N ALA A 8 -5.65 6.05 22.35
CA ALA A 8 -5.33 6.90 23.50
C ALA A 8 -4.21 6.35 24.39
N VAL A 9 -3.88 5.06 24.27
CA VAL A 9 -2.80 4.41 25.03
C VAL A 9 -1.63 3.97 24.16
N ASN A 10 -1.70 4.22 22.83
CA ASN A 10 -0.65 3.90 21.86
C ASN A 10 -0.33 5.16 21.08
N ASP A 11 0.44 6.07 21.68
CA ASP A 11 0.76 7.38 21.13
C ASP A 11 1.73 7.34 19.92
N GLU A 12 2.42 6.22 19.73
CA GLU A 12 3.24 5.94 18.55
C GLU A 12 2.41 5.76 17.26
N VAL A 13 1.10 5.52 17.36
CA VAL A 13 0.21 5.40 16.20
C VAL A 13 -0.15 6.79 15.67
N THR A 14 0.43 7.16 14.55
CA THR A 14 0.25 8.49 13.95
C THR A 14 -0.57 8.50 12.66
N ASP A 15 -0.94 7.33 12.14
CA ASP A 15 -1.61 7.14 10.84
C ASP A 15 -2.68 6.05 10.94
N VAL A 16 -3.91 6.36 10.53
CA VAL A 16 -5.02 5.42 10.53
C VAL A 16 -5.48 5.16 9.10
N LEU A 17 -5.53 3.88 8.70
CA LEU A 17 -6.06 3.46 7.41
C LEU A 17 -7.43 2.81 7.57
N ILE A 18 -8.45 3.44 7.02
CA ILE A 18 -9.81 2.91 6.91
C ILE A 18 -9.89 2.06 5.65
N THR A 19 -10.13 0.77 5.81
CA THR A 19 -10.17 -0.22 4.73
C THR A 19 -11.00 -1.44 5.19
N GLY A 20 -11.04 -2.48 4.36
CA GLY A 20 -11.87 -3.67 4.60
C GLY A 20 -13.24 -3.51 3.92
N GLY A 21 -13.62 -4.37 2.98
CA GLY A 21 -14.58 -3.98 1.97
C GLY A 21 -14.17 -2.65 1.33
N ASP A 22 -15.05 -1.95 0.66
CA ASP A 22 -14.76 -0.58 0.21
C ASP A 22 -15.46 0.43 1.16
N PRO A 23 -14.74 1.29 1.90
CA PRO A 23 -15.34 2.22 2.85
C PRO A 23 -16.34 3.20 2.20
N MET A 24 -16.16 3.49 0.91
CA MET A 24 -17.03 4.44 0.20
C MET A 24 -18.43 3.87 -0.13
N VAL A 25 -18.66 2.57 0.06
CA VAL A 25 -20.03 2.00 -0.05
C VAL A 25 -20.89 2.31 1.18
N MET A 26 -20.26 2.71 2.30
CA MET A 26 -21.00 3.21 3.45
C MET A 26 -21.69 4.55 3.11
N ASN A 27 -22.87 4.77 3.66
CA ASN A 27 -23.43 6.12 3.66
C ASN A 27 -22.58 7.07 4.52
N THR A 28 -22.68 8.37 4.27
CA THR A 28 -21.83 9.36 4.94
C THR A 28 -22.01 9.39 6.46
N SER A 29 -23.20 9.08 6.98
CA SER A 29 -23.43 9.07 8.43
C SER A 29 -22.63 7.96 9.13
N VAL A 30 -22.53 6.77 8.54
CA VAL A 30 -21.72 5.67 9.07
C VAL A 30 -20.22 5.98 8.93
N LEU A 31 -19.80 6.52 7.78
CA LEU A 31 -18.42 6.93 7.57
C LEU A 31 -18.00 8.03 8.56
N ARG A 32 -18.87 9.01 8.79
CA ARG A 32 -18.67 10.08 9.77
C ARG A 32 -18.54 9.53 11.19
N ALA A 33 -19.41 8.64 11.59
CA ALA A 33 -19.32 7.97 12.91
C ALA A 33 -18.01 7.20 13.11
N THR A 34 -17.38 6.76 12.03
CA THR A 34 -16.08 6.10 12.07
C THR A 34 -14.91 7.10 12.15
N ILE A 35 -14.99 8.22 11.42
CA ILE A 35 -13.90 9.19 11.28
C ILE A 35 -13.93 10.25 12.38
N GLU A 36 -15.10 10.76 12.74
CA GLU A 36 -15.23 11.88 13.67
C GLU A 36 -14.56 11.64 15.04
N PRO A 37 -14.63 10.44 15.65
CA PRO A 37 -13.90 10.16 16.88
C PRO A 37 -12.37 10.28 16.75
N LEU A 38 -11.82 10.09 15.54
CA LEU A 38 -10.39 10.26 15.27
C LEU A 38 -9.97 11.74 15.19
N LEU A 39 -10.95 12.66 15.14
CA LEU A 39 -10.71 14.11 15.08
C LEU A 39 -10.63 14.75 16.47
N ASP A 40 -10.86 13.98 17.53
CA ASP A 40 -10.78 14.46 18.90
C ASP A 40 -9.39 15.08 19.19
N PRO A 41 -9.33 16.27 19.81
CA PRO A 41 -8.06 16.89 20.17
C PRO A 41 -7.18 16.07 21.11
N SER A 42 -7.75 15.14 21.88
CA SER A 42 -6.98 14.22 22.75
C SER A 42 -6.18 13.18 21.95
N LEU A 43 -6.46 12.99 20.67
CA LEU A 43 -5.73 12.14 19.74
C LEU A 43 -4.86 12.97 18.80
N ASP A 44 -4.15 13.95 19.33
CA ASP A 44 -3.34 14.88 18.53
C ASP A 44 -2.12 14.22 17.87
N GLN A 45 -1.70 13.04 18.34
CA GLN A 45 -0.68 12.21 17.69
C GLN A 45 -1.14 11.71 16.31
N ILE A 46 -2.44 11.58 16.04
CA ILE A 46 -2.95 11.15 14.73
C ILE A 46 -2.74 12.29 13.72
N ARG A 47 -1.79 12.11 12.82
CA ARG A 47 -1.43 13.10 11.79
C ARG A 47 -2.10 12.88 10.46
N SER A 48 -2.43 11.63 10.13
CA SER A 48 -3.06 11.29 8.87
C SER A 48 -4.18 10.24 8.99
N ILE A 49 -5.22 10.43 8.19
CA ILE A 49 -6.29 9.46 8.00
C ILE A 49 -6.28 9.08 6.52
N ARG A 50 -6.20 7.79 6.25
CA ARG A 50 -6.21 7.25 4.89
C ARG A 50 -7.47 6.44 4.65
N ILE A 51 -8.04 6.58 3.45
CA ILE A 51 -9.22 5.83 3.01
C ILE A 51 -8.83 5.00 1.79
N GLY A 52 -8.83 3.66 1.95
CA GLY A 52 -8.53 2.73 0.86
C GLY A 52 -9.79 2.37 0.09
N THR A 53 -9.85 2.73 -1.21
CA THR A 53 -11.06 2.53 -2.00
C THR A 53 -10.80 2.34 -3.49
N LYS A 54 -11.67 1.60 -4.16
CA LYS A 54 -11.75 1.51 -5.62
C LYS A 54 -12.96 2.30 -6.19
N SER A 55 -13.79 2.89 -5.35
CA SER A 55 -15.05 3.55 -5.76
C SER A 55 -14.84 4.64 -6.81
N LEU A 56 -13.73 5.39 -6.74
CA LEU A 56 -13.44 6.42 -7.74
C LEU A 56 -13.31 5.83 -9.16
N ALA A 57 -12.89 4.58 -9.30
CA ALA A 57 -12.79 3.89 -10.58
C ALA A 57 -14.13 3.36 -11.09
N TYR A 58 -14.92 2.70 -10.22
CA TYR A 58 -16.15 2.00 -10.67
C TYR A 58 -17.43 2.75 -10.33
N TRP A 59 -17.41 3.70 -9.39
CA TRP A 59 -18.58 4.45 -8.94
C TRP A 59 -18.23 5.92 -8.62
N PRO A 60 -17.73 6.71 -9.60
CA PRO A 60 -17.39 8.12 -9.40
C PRO A 60 -18.59 8.97 -9.01
N TYR A 61 -19.81 8.52 -9.34
CA TYR A 61 -21.07 9.18 -8.97
C TYR A 61 -21.28 9.27 -7.47
N ARG A 62 -20.63 8.42 -6.66
CA ARG A 62 -20.54 8.53 -5.20
C ARG A 62 -20.14 9.94 -4.73
N PHE A 63 -19.32 10.62 -5.54
CA PHE A 63 -18.82 11.96 -5.24
C PHE A 63 -19.46 13.06 -6.07
N LEU A 64 -20.45 12.73 -6.91
CA LEU A 64 -21.07 13.68 -7.84
C LEU A 64 -22.58 13.86 -7.58
N THR A 65 -23.32 12.76 -7.63
CA THR A 65 -24.79 12.78 -7.70
C THR A 65 -25.50 11.91 -6.70
N ASP A 66 -24.80 11.14 -5.89
CA ASP A 66 -25.40 10.39 -4.80
C ASP A 66 -26.04 11.35 -3.80
N LYS A 67 -27.07 10.90 -3.11
CA LYS A 67 -27.87 11.72 -2.20
C LYS A 67 -27.06 12.44 -1.13
N ASP A 68 -25.96 11.82 -0.69
CA ASP A 68 -25.04 12.32 0.34
C ASP A 68 -23.63 12.65 -0.22
N ALA A 69 -23.52 12.89 -1.54
CA ALA A 69 -22.26 13.23 -2.19
C ALA A 69 -21.60 14.48 -1.60
N ASP A 70 -22.40 15.51 -1.34
CA ASP A 70 -21.89 16.74 -0.73
C ASP A 70 -21.54 16.54 0.76
N ASP A 71 -22.25 15.65 1.46
CA ASP A 71 -21.97 15.36 2.87
C ASP A 71 -20.64 14.62 3.05
N VAL A 72 -20.30 13.70 2.15
CA VAL A 72 -19.00 13.00 2.21
C VAL A 72 -17.84 13.96 1.93
N LEU A 73 -18.01 14.92 1.03
CA LEU A 73 -16.98 15.93 0.76
C LEU A 73 -16.84 16.91 1.94
N ARG A 74 -17.94 17.33 2.57
CA ARG A 74 -17.88 18.09 3.83
C ARG A 74 -17.14 17.34 4.94
N LEU A 75 -17.35 16.02 5.06
CA LEU A 75 -16.57 15.22 6.00
C LEU A 75 -15.06 15.26 5.69
N PHE A 76 -14.68 15.28 4.41
CA PHE A 76 -13.27 15.43 4.03
C PHE A 76 -12.70 16.80 4.41
N GLU A 77 -13.49 17.86 4.21
CA GLU A 77 -13.17 19.23 4.65
C GLU A 77 -13.02 19.29 6.18
N ASP A 78 -13.89 18.64 6.95
CA ASP A 78 -13.83 18.57 8.41
C ASP A 78 -12.52 17.92 8.89
N VAL A 79 -12.09 16.81 8.25
CA VAL A 79 -10.79 16.18 8.53
C VAL A 79 -9.65 17.17 8.28
N ARG A 80 -9.68 17.89 7.18
CA ARG A 80 -8.65 18.90 6.85
C ARG A 80 -8.67 20.08 7.83
N ALA A 81 -9.84 20.55 8.20
CA ALA A 81 -10.04 21.65 9.16
C ALA A 81 -9.52 21.28 10.57
N SER A 82 -9.55 20.01 10.95
CA SER A 82 -8.97 19.52 12.21
C SER A 82 -7.43 19.52 12.24
N GLY A 83 -6.77 19.91 11.14
CA GLY A 83 -5.31 19.89 11.00
C GLY A 83 -4.71 18.57 10.55
N ARG A 84 -5.50 17.51 10.41
CA ARG A 84 -5.05 16.20 9.96
C ARG A 84 -4.97 16.10 8.44
N GLN A 85 -4.05 15.29 7.93
CA GLN A 85 -3.96 15.01 6.50
C GLN A 85 -4.98 13.93 6.13
N LEU A 86 -5.78 14.20 5.10
CA LEU A 86 -6.63 13.17 4.48
C LEU A 86 -5.97 12.65 3.21
N ALA A 87 -5.75 11.34 3.14
CA ALA A 87 -5.20 10.70 1.95
C ALA A 87 -6.17 9.65 1.39
N PHE A 88 -6.60 9.86 0.17
CA PHE A 88 -7.45 8.94 -0.57
C PHE A 88 -6.56 7.94 -1.31
N MET A 89 -6.55 6.68 -0.88
CA MET A 89 -5.73 5.61 -1.45
C MET A 89 -6.53 4.94 -2.57
N ALA A 90 -6.50 5.57 -3.75
CA ALA A 90 -7.35 5.19 -4.87
C ALA A 90 -6.78 3.99 -5.64
N HIS A 91 -7.62 2.98 -5.89
CA HIS A 91 -7.24 1.82 -6.69
C HIS A 91 -7.70 1.99 -8.14
N PHE A 92 -6.73 2.01 -9.06
CA PHE A 92 -6.97 1.97 -10.51
C PHE A 92 -6.14 0.85 -11.12
N SER A 93 -6.80 -0.08 -11.80
CA SER A 93 -6.14 -1.23 -12.43
C SER A 93 -5.80 -1.01 -13.91
N HIS A 94 -6.41 -0.01 -14.57
CA HIS A 94 -6.22 0.21 -16.01
C HIS A 94 -6.45 1.68 -16.39
N PRO A 95 -5.71 2.27 -17.36
CA PRO A 95 -5.88 3.66 -17.79
C PRO A 95 -7.27 3.99 -18.34
N ARG A 96 -8.04 2.99 -18.80
CA ARG A 96 -9.44 3.19 -19.23
C ARG A 96 -10.33 3.67 -18.10
N GLU A 97 -10.09 3.26 -16.86
CA GLU A 97 -10.85 3.70 -15.69
C GLU A 97 -10.70 5.22 -15.46
N LEU A 98 -9.60 5.82 -15.92
CA LEU A 98 -9.31 7.27 -15.81
C LEU A 98 -9.88 8.10 -16.97
N GLY A 99 -10.47 7.48 -17.99
CA GLY A 99 -10.85 8.13 -19.23
C GLY A 99 -12.23 8.79 -19.23
N THR A 100 -13.00 8.72 -18.14
CA THR A 100 -14.38 9.24 -18.09
C THR A 100 -14.44 10.66 -17.52
N LYS A 101 -15.36 11.47 -18.03
CA LYS A 101 -15.64 12.80 -17.47
C LYS A 101 -16.08 12.74 -16.00
N ALA A 102 -16.78 11.66 -15.62
CA ALA A 102 -17.24 11.46 -14.25
C ALA A 102 -16.05 11.26 -13.29
N VAL A 103 -15.06 10.42 -13.65
CA VAL A 103 -13.86 10.25 -12.83
C VAL A 103 -13.09 11.56 -12.70
N ALA A 104 -12.90 12.31 -13.79
CA ALA A 104 -12.20 13.59 -13.72
C ALA A 104 -12.93 14.61 -12.81
N ALA A 105 -14.26 14.70 -12.91
CA ALA A 105 -15.06 15.59 -12.06
C ALA A 105 -15.04 15.16 -10.58
N ALA A 106 -15.18 13.86 -10.30
CA ALA A 106 -15.11 13.32 -8.95
C ALA A 106 -13.74 13.55 -8.31
N THR A 107 -12.67 13.29 -9.08
CA THR A 107 -11.28 13.57 -8.66
C THR A 107 -11.11 15.03 -8.26
N ARG A 108 -11.59 15.96 -9.08
CA ARG A 108 -11.53 17.40 -8.80
C ARG A 108 -12.21 17.72 -7.47
N ARG A 109 -13.43 17.25 -7.27
CA ARG A 109 -14.18 17.51 -6.02
C ARG A 109 -13.46 16.97 -4.77
N ILE A 110 -12.85 15.77 -4.86
CA ILE A 110 -12.08 15.19 -3.74
C ILE A 110 -10.83 16.04 -3.45
N LEU A 111 -10.13 16.50 -4.49
CA LEU A 111 -8.96 17.38 -4.33
C LEU A 111 -9.35 18.75 -3.78
N ASP A 112 -10.46 19.33 -4.26
CA ASP A 112 -10.97 20.63 -3.80
C ASP A 112 -11.41 20.57 -2.32
N ALA A 113 -11.92 19.41 -1.85
CA ALA A 113 -12.18 19.15 -0.43
C ALA A 113 -10.89 18.97 0.41
N GLY A 114 -9.71 19.14 -0.19
CA GLY A 114 -8.41 19.14 0.49
C GLY A 114 -7.79 17.76 0.71
N ALA A 115 -8.38 16.70 0.16
CA ALA A 115 -7.76 15.36 0.23
C ALA A 115 -6.60 15.22 -0.76
N THR A 116 -5.56 14.50 -0.37
CA THR A 116 -4.51 14.05 -1.29
C THR A 116 -4.91 12.71 -1.89
N ILE A 117 -4.76 12.54 -3.21
CA ILE A 117 -5.05 11.26 -3.85
C ILE A 117 -3.73 10.55 -4.21
N ARG A 118 -3.50 9.40 -3.57
CA ARG A 118 -2.41 8.47 -3.87
C ARG A 118 -2.98 7.24 -4.56
N THR A 119 -2.36 6.82 -5.67
CA THR A 119 -2.91 5.70 -6.45
C THR A 119 -2.10 4.43 -6.29
N GLN A 120 -2.78 3.31 -6.24
CA GLN A 120 -2.16 1.99 -6.11
C GLN A 120 -2.97 0.92 -6.85
N ALA A 121 -2.31 -0.12 -7.30
CA ALA A 121 -2.96 -1.30 -7.87
C ALA A 121 -2.02 -2.50 -7.86
N PRO A 122 -2.55 -3.73 -7.84
CA PRO A 122 -1.78 -4.92 -8.14
C PRO A 122 -1.49 -5.03 -9.64
N ILE A 123 -0.35 -5.62 -9.98
CA ILE A 123 -0.10 -6.11 -11.33
C ILE A 123 -0.84 -7.42 -11.52
N ILE A 124 -1.69 -7.49 -12.57
CA ILE A 124 -2.63 -8.59 -12.81
C ILE A 124 -2.46 -9.08 -14.24
N ARG A 125 -2.22 -10.38 -14.41
CA ARG A 125 -2.13 -11.01 -15.73
C ARG A 125 -3.41 -10.74 -16.55
N HIS A 126 -3.26 -10.51 -17.82
CA HIS A 126 -4.32 -10.19 -18.80
C HIS A 126 -4.94 -8.79 -18.66
N ILE A 127 -4.71 -8.08 -17.57
CA ILE A 127 -5.30 -6.75 -17.31
C ILE A 127 -4.25 -5.65 -17.53
N ASN A 128 -3.16 -5.69 -16.77
CA ASN A 128 -2.15 -4.64 -16.74
C ASN A 128 -0.71 -5.19 -16.68
N ASP A 129 -0.48 -6.40 -17.16
CA ASP A 129 0.83 -7.06 -17.14
C ASP A 129 1.75 -6.65 -18.31
N ARG A 130 1.61 -5.39 -18.76
CA ARG A 130 2.40 -4.75 -19.82
C ARG A 130 2.84 -3.34 -19.40
N PRO A 131 4.08 -2.91 -19.75
CA PRO A 131 4.63 -1.62 -19.33
C PRO A 131 3.78 -0.42 -19.79
N GLU A 132 3.27 -0.45 -21.01
CA GLU A 132 2.53 0.66 -21.62
C GLU A 132 1.26 1.00 -20.83
N VAL A 133 0.62 -0.03 -20.25
CA VAL A 133 -0.58 0.14 -19.41
C VAL A 133 -0.25 0.96 -18.17
N TRP A 134 0.89 0.68 -17.52
CA TRP A 134 1.32 1.38 -16.30
C TRP A 134 1.80 2.78 -16.59
N SER A 135 2.66 2.97 -17.60
CA SER A 135 3.19 4.28 -17.95
C SER A 135 2.07 5.24 -18.39
N GLU A 136 1.09 4.76 -19.16
CA GLU A 136 -0.08 5.53 -19.54
C GLU A 136 -0.96 5.85 -18.32
N MET A 137 -1.21 4.87 -17.47
CA MET A 137 -2.01 5.05 -16.25
C MET A 137 -1.38 6.08 -15.32
N TRP A 138 -0.08 6.01 -15.05
CA TRP A 138 0.61 6.97 -14.20
C TRP A 138 0.62 8.39 -14.78
N ARG A 139 0.82 8.54 -16.09
CA ARG A 139 0.71 9.86 -16.75
C ARG A 139 -0.69 10.45 -16.61
N ARG A 140 -1.74 9.66 -16.84
CA ARG A 140 -3.13 10.11 -16.69
C ARG A 140 -3.46 10.47 -15.24
N GLN A 141 -3.00 9.69 -14.27
CA GLN A 141 -3.18 9.97 -12.86
C GLN A 141 -2.58 11.32 -12.48
N VAL A 142 -1.32 11.58 -12.88
CA VAL A 142 -0.67 12.87 -12.62
C VAL A 142 -1.39 14.03 -13.32
N ALA A 143 -1.85 13.85 -14.55
CA ALA A 143 -2.62 14.86 -15.26
C ALA A 143 -3.96 15.21 -14.56
N LEU A 144 -4.52 14.29 -13.79
CA LEU A 144 -5.72 14.49 -12.97
C LEU A 144 -5.42 15.02 -11.55
N GLY A 145 -4.15 15.23 -11.19
CA GLY A 145 -3.76 15.69 -9.85
C GLY A 145 -3.54 14.57 -8.82
N MET A 146 -3.54 13.33 -9.25
CA MET A 146 -3.21 12.18 -8.39
C MET A 146 -1.71 11.88 -8.42
N VAL A 147 -1.19 11.23 -7.37
CA VAL A 147 0.22 10.85 -7.31
C VAL A 147 0.33 9.33 -7.19
N PRO A 148 0.96 8.64 -8.17
CA PRO A 148 1.23 7.21 -8.09
C PRO A 148 2.01 6.85 -6.82
N TYR A 149 1.63 5.74 -6.18
CA TYR A 149 2.20 5.35 -4.90
C TYR A 149 2.79 3.96 -4.91
N TYR A 150 1.99 2.93 -5.24
CA TYR A 150 2.47 1.55 -5.31
C TYR A 150 1.97 0.80 -6.55
N GLN A 151 2.87 0.05 -7.17
CA GLN A 151 2.51 -1.14 -7.94
C GLN A 151 2.69 -2.34 -7.01
N PHE A 152 1.59 -2.98 -6.65
CA PHE A 152 1.64 -4.20 -5.83
C PHE A 152 1.77 -5.45 -6.69
N VAL A 153 2.35 -6.49 -6.14
CA VAL A 153 2.15 -7.86 -6.61
C VAL A 153 0.76 -8.30 -6.16
N GLU A 154 0.04 -9.03 -7.02
CA GLU A 154 -1.26 -9.57 -6.66
C GLU A 154 -1.12 -10.58 -5.53
N ARG A 155 -2.01 -10.47 -4.54
CA ARG A 155 -2.05 -11.40 -3.41
C ARG A 155 -2.66 -12.74 -3.80
N ASP A 156 -2.38 -13.73 -2.99
CA ASP A 156 -2.92 -15.07 -3.06
C ASP A 156 -4.41 -15.12 -2.68
N THR A 157 -5.25 -14.47 -3.49
CA THR A 157 -6.70 -14.41 -3.29
C THR A 157 -7.43 -14.72 -4.58
N GLY A 158 -8.52 -15.50 -4.49
CA GLY A 158 -9.32 -15.87 -5.65
C GLY A 158 -8.57 -16.80 -6.63
N PRO A 159 -8.77 -16.67 -7.94
CA PRO A 159 -8.14 -17.54 -8.95
C PRO A 159 -6.67 -17.17 -9.21
N LYS A 160 -5.81 -17.33 -8.19
CA LYS A 160 -4.38 -16.99 -8.16
C LYS A 160 -3.67 -17.40 -9.47
N GLN A 161 -3.77 -18.65 -9.87
CA GLN A 161 -3.05 -19.19 -11.05
C GLN A 161 -3.40 -18.47 -12.36
N TYR A 162 -4.62 -17.95 -12.46
CA TYR A 162 -5.07 -17.24 -13.66
C TYR A 162 -4.52 -15.80 -13.71
N PHE A 163 -4.51 -15.09 -12.58
CA PHE A 163 -4.19 -13.68 -12.51
C PHE A 163 -2.76 -13.36 -12.08
N GLN A 164 -2.06 -14.30 -11.46
CA GLN A 164 -0.72 -14.04 -10.93
C GLN A 164 0.29 -13.71 -12.04
N VAL A 165 1.23 -12.84 -11.69
CA VAL A 165 2.37 -12.46 -12.55
C VAL A 165 3.67 -12.81 -11.82
N PRO A 166 4.58 -13.61 -12.41
CA PRO A 166 5.88 -13.88 -11.80
C PRO A 166 6.64 -12.61 -11.43
N LEU A 167 7.34 -12.60 -10.29
CA LEU A 167 8.08 -11.46 -9.76
C LEU A 167 9.10 -10.91 -10.78
N ALA A 168 9.78 -11.80 -11.50
CA ALA A 168 10.71 -11.40 -12.57
C ALA A 168 10.02 -10.64 -13.71
N LYS A 169 8.78 -11.01 -14.06
CA LYS A 169 7.99 -10.28 -15.07
C LYS A 169 7.47 -8.97 -14.49
N ALA A 170 6.96 -8.98 -13.25
CA ALA A 170 6.47 -7.78 -12.57
C ALA A 170 7.56 -6.70 -12.49
N LEU A 171 8.78 -7.08 -12.12
CA LEU A 171 9.93 -6.18 -12.09
C LEU A 171 10.24 -5.60 -13.48
N ARG A 172 10.29 -6.44 -14.52
CA ARG A 172 10.53 -5.94 -15.90
C ARG A 172 9.46 -4.94 -16.35
N VAL A 173 8.19 -5.22 -16.07
CA VAL A 173 7.07 -4.32 -16.37
C VAL A 173 7.23 -3.00 -15.63
N PHE A 174 7.53 -3.06 -14.34
CA PHE A 174 7.74 -1.87 -13.51
C PHE A 174 8.90 -1.00 -14.03
N CYS A 175 10.07 -1.60 -14.26
CA CYS A 175 11.24 -0.88 -14.74
C CYS A 175 11.01 -0.22 -16.12
N ALA A 176 10.41 -0.97 -17.05
CA ALA A 176 10.11 -0.44 -18.38
C ALA A 176 9.08 0.69 -18.33
N ALA A 177 8.01 0.55 -17.55
CA ALA A 177 7.02 1.61 -17.36
C ALA A 177 7.62 2.86 -16.69
N SER A 178 8.49 2.67 -15.69
CA SER A 178 9.18 3.77 -15.00
C SER A 178 10.14 4.53 -15.89
N ALA A 179 10.76 3.86 -16.87
CA ALA A 179 11.64 4.48 -17.85
C ALA A 179 10.89 5.44 -18.80
N GLU A 180 9.59 5.20 -19.02
CA GLU A 180 8.74 6.02 -19.90
C GLU A 180 8.10 7.24 -19.23
N VAL A 181 8.26 7.41 -17.92
CA VAL A 181 7.63 8.50 -17.16
C VAL A 181 8.68 9.35 -16.44
N SER A 182 8.27 10.53 -15.96
CA SER A 182 9.14 11.48 -15.25
C SER A 182 8.42 12.16 -14.10
N GLY A 183 9.14 12.90 -13.27
CA GLY A 183 8.59 13.72 -12.19
C GLY A 183 7.73 12.91 -11.22
N LEU A 184 6.55 13.40 -10.90
CA LEU A 184 5.64 12.78 -9.94
C LEU A 184 5.22 11.35 -10.32
N ALA A 185 5.10 11.04 -11.61
CA ALA A 185 4.77 9.69 -12.07
C ALA A 185 5.84 8.66 -11.69
N ARG A 186 7.11 9.08 -11.60
CA ARG A 186 8.24 8.21 -11.24
C ARG A 186 8.40 8.00 -9.73
N THR A 187 7.61 8.65 -8.90
CA THR A 187 7.67 8.45 -7.43
C THR A 187 6.97 7.18 -6.96
N VAL A 188 6.33 6.45 -7.85
CA VAL A 188 5.73 5.15 -7.58
C VAL A 188 6.78 4.14 -7.11
N ARG A 189 6.40 3.27 -6.18
CA ARG A 189 7.22 2.17 -5.66
C ARG A 189 6.68 0.83 -6.16
N GLY A 190 7.56 -0.08 -6.47
CA GLY A 190 7.15 -1.43 -6.88
C GLY A 190 8.23 -2.22 -7.61
N PRO A 191 7.91 -3.49 -7.92
CA PRO A 191 6.75 -4.23 -7.44
C PRO A 191 6.84 -4.52 -5.92
N ALA A 192 5.72 -4.40 -5.21
CA ALA A 192 5.69 -4.54 -3.76
C ALA A 192 4.77 -5.69 -3.33
N MET A 193 5.22 -6.54 -2.44
CA MET A 193 4.43 -7.57 -1.77
C MET A 193 4.04 -7.08 -0.37
N SER A 194 2.74 -7.13 -0.04
CA SER A 194 2.27 -6.94 1.34
C SER A 194 2.16 -8.32 2.00
N ALA A 195 3.27 -8.79 2.54
CA ALA A 195 3.44 -10.12 3.12
C ALA A 195 3.37 -10.09 4.66
N THR A 196 3.39 -11.27 5.29
CA THR A 196 3.30 -11.41 6.75
C THR A 196 4.37 -10.63 7.50
N PRO A 197 5.67 -10.67 7.14
CA PRO A 197 6.71 -9.92 7.86
C PRO A 197 6.64 -8.41 7.63
N GLY A 198 5.93 -7.97 6.58
CA GLY A 198 5.84 -6.57 6.23
C GLY A 198 5.66 -6.34 4.73
N LYS A 199 6.05 -5.16 4.26
CA LYS A 199 5.99 -4.81 2.85
C LYS A 199 7.38 -4.92 2.21
N VAL A 200 7.50 -5.80 1.23
CA VAL A 200 8.75 -6.14 0.54
C VAL A 200 8.73 -5.65 -0.90
N LEU A 201 9.73 -4.86 -1.29
CA LEU A 201 9.98 -4.51 -2.69
C LEU A 201 10.87 -5.56 -3.37
N VAL A 202 10.60 -5.83 -4.64
CA VAL A 202 11.55 -6.45 -5.54
C VAL A 202 12.34 -5.32 -6.21
N ASP A 203 13.51 -5.02 -5.66
CA ASP A 203 14.32 -3.85 -6.03
C ASP A 203 15.17 -4.11 -7.30
N GLY A 204 15.50 -5.37 -7.56
CA GLY A 204 16.29 -5.73 -8.74
C GLY A 204 16.54 -7.22 -8.89
N VAL A 205 17.27 -7.55 -9.96
CA VAL A 205 17.89 -8.85 -10.20
C VAL A 205 19.33 -8.59 -10.60
N CYS A 206 20.26 -9.27 -9.94
CA CYS A 206 21.68 -9.19 -10.27
C CYS A 206 22.37 -10.57 -10.13
N THR A 207 23.65 -10.63 -10.46
CA THR A 207 24.51 -11.78 -10.18
C THR A 207 25.53 -11.36 -9.14
N LEU A 208 25.54 -12.04 -8.01
CA LEU A 208 26.50 -11.85 -6.91
C LEU A 208 27.15 -13.20 -6.61
N ASP A 209 28.48 -13.23 -6.50
CA ASP A 209 29.27 -14.44 -6.24
C ASP A 209 28.93 -15.63 -7.16
N GLY A 210 28.58 -15.33 -8.42
CA GLY A 210 28.22 -16.34 -9.42
C GLY A 210 26.75 -16.81 -9.33
N GLU A 211 25.99 -16.44 -8.30
CA GLU A 211 24.59 -16.77 -8.15
C GLU A 211 23.70 -15.62 -8.65
N ARG A 212 22.67 -15.96 -9.45
CA ARG A 212 21.65 -15.00 -9.86
C ARG A 212 20.60 -14.87 -8.78
N VAL A 213 20.34 -13.64 -8.35
CA VAL A 213 19.48 -13.38 -7.19
C VAL A 213 18.47 -12.26 -7.46
N PHE A 214 17.33 -12.32 -6.76
CA PHE A 214 16.51 -11.14 -6.50
C PHE A 214 17.14 -10.31 -5.39
N VAL A 215 17.20 -9.00 -5.59
CA VAL A 215 17.46 -8.01 -4.56
C VAL A 215 16.14 -7.58 -3.99
N LEU A 216 15.91 -7.82 -2.72
CA LEU A 216 14.68 -7.52 -2.01
C LEU A 216 14.96 -6.48 -0.93
N LYS A 217 13.96 -5.63 -0.65
CA LYS A 217 14.04 -4.62 0.40
C LYS A 217 12.76 -4.56 1.23
N MET A 218 12.94 -4.63 2.54
CA MET A 218 11.86 -4.41 3.48
C MET A 218 11.57 -2.91 3.60
N VAL A 219 10.41 -2.42 3.14
CA VAL A 219 10.08 -0.98 3.19
C VAL A 219 9.09 -0.62 4.29
N GLN A 220 8.43 -1.61 4.83
CA GLN A 220 7.63 -1.55 6.04
C GLN A 220 7.75 -2.91 6.70
N ALA A 221 7.95 -2.97 8.00
CA ALA A 221 8.18 -4.21 8.71
C ALA A 221 7.44 -4.21 10.05
N ARG A 222 7.22 -5.42 10.60
CA ARG A 222 6.70 -5.60 11.95
C ARG A 222 7.75 -5.27 13.01
N ASP A 223 9.01 -5.50 12.69
CA ASP A 223 10.13 -5.09 13.50
C ASP A 223 10.77 -3.85 12.86
N PRO A 224 10.89 -2.72 13.58
CA PRO A 224 11.48 -1.49 13.07
C PRO A 224 12.91 -1.64 12.53
N GLU A 225 13.71 -2.56 13.07
CA GLU A 225 15.08 -2.81 12.65
C GLU A 225 15.19 -3.39 11.24
N TRP A 226 14.10 -3.99 10.76
CA TRP A 226 14.07 -4.52 9.40
C TRP A 226 13.76 -3.48 8.34
N VAL A 227 13.33 -2.28 8.71
CA VAL A 227 12.98 -1.22 7.75
C VAL A 227 14.22 -0.80 6.96
N ASN A 228 14.08 -0.80 5.63
CA ASN A 228 15.14 -0.59 4.63
C ASN A 228 16.22 -1.67 4.57
N ARG A 229 16.10 -2.77 5.30
CA ARG A 229 17.01 -3.92 5.19
C ARG A 229 16.92 -4.55 3.81
N LEU A 230 18.08 -4.72 3.18
CA LEU A 230 18.23 -5.48 1.94
C LEU A 230 18.43 -6.97 2.27
N PHE A 231 17.88 -7.83 1.44
CA PHE A 231 18.12 -9.26 1.51
C PHE A 231 18.00 -9.90 0.12
N PHE A 232 18.47 -11.13 -0.01
CA PHE A 232 18.64 -11.77 -1.30
C PHE A 232 17.94 -13.12 -1.34
N ALA A 233 17.21 -13.35 -2.43
CA ALA A 233 16.59 -14.63 -2.72
C ALA A 233 17.16 -15.21 -4.01
N ARG A 234 17.28 -16.52 -4.11
CA ARG A 234 17.63 -17.20 -5.37
C ARG A 234 16.67 -16.79 -6.45
N PHE A 235 17.20 -16.54 -7.63
CA PHE A 235 16.36 -16.20 -8.76
C PHE A 235 15.52 -17.41 -9.18
N ASP A 236 14.21 -17.23 -9.16
CA ASP A 236 13.23 -18.15 -9.73
C ASP A 236 12.34 -17.37 -10.70
N SER A 237 12.36 -17.79 -11.96
CA SER A 237 11.57 -17.13 -13.01
C SER A 237 10.04 -17.32 -12.87
N GLN A 238 9.61 -18.28 -12.05
CA GLN A 238 8.22 -18.65 -11.85
C GLN A 238 7.65 -18.13 -10.54
N ALA A 239 8.50 -17.87 -9.53
CA ALA A 239 8.06 -17.37 -8.24
C ALA A 239 7.24 -16.08 -8.39
N ALA A 240 6.06 -16.06 -7.78
CA ALA A 240 5.10 -14.97 -7.86
C ALA A 240 4.80 -14.32 -6.49
N TRP A 241 5.29 -14.90 -5.41
CA TRP A 241 5.10 -14.40 -4.06
C TRP A 241 6.30 -14.69 -3.15
N LEU A 242 6.38 -14.04 -2.00
CA LEU A 242 7.52 -14.09 -1.06
C LEU A 242 7.79 -15.50 -0.51
N ASP A 243 6.74 -16.27 -0.21
CA ASP A 243 6.84 -17.63 0.34
C ASP A 243 7.29 -18.69 -0.68
N GLU A 244 7.24 -18.35 -1.97
CA GLU A 244 7.79 -19.19 -3.05
C GLU A 244 9.30 -19.01 -3.23
N LEU A 245 9.90 -17.99 -2.59
CA LEU A 245 11.32 -17.70 -2.69
C LEU A 245 12.14 -18.53 -1.70
N ARG A 246 13.43 -18.65 -2.01
CA ARG A 246 14.44 -19.32 -1.15
C ARG A 246 15.61 -18.38 -0.92
N PRO A 247 16.23 -18.39 0.27
CA PRO A 247 17.42 -17.60 0.53
C PRO A 247 18.54 -17.88 -0.46
N ALA A 248 19.31 -16.87 -0.83
CA ALA A 248 20.50 -16.98 -1.64
C ALA A 248 21.72 -17.43 -0.83
N PHE A 249 22.83 -17.74 -1.50
CA PHE A 249 24.15 -17.99 -0.91
C PHE A 249 24.16 -19.12 0.13
N GLY A 250 23.36 -20.18 -0.11
CA GLY A 250 23.30 -21.34 0.79
C GLY A 250 22.54 -21.11 2.10
N GLY A 251 21.91 -19.97 2.28
CA GLY A 251 21.05 -19.70 3.43
C GLY A 251 19.91 -20.71 3.56
N HIS A 252 19.57 -21.11 4.78
CA HIS A 252 18.50 -22.06 5.06
C HIS A 252 17.14 -21.40 5.24
N GLU A 253 17.11 -20.20 5.84
CA GLU A 253 15.89 -19.42 6.06
C GLU A 253 16.18 -17.92 5.96
N PHE A 254 15.14 -17.11 5.75
CA PHE A 254 15.26 -15.66 5.80
C PHE A 254 15.24 -15.18 7.25
N PHE A 255 15.88 -14.04 7.50
CA PHE A 255 16.01 -13.45 8.85
C PHE A 255 14.67 -13.23 9.56
N TYR A 256 13.56 -13.07 8.84
CA TYR A 256 12.24 -12.84 9.40
C TYR A 256 11.44 -14.12 9.70
N GLU A 257 11.84 -15.28 9.15
CA GLU A 257 11.06 -16.52 9.26
C GLU A 257 10.94 -17.04 10.70
N PRO A 258 11.99 -16.98 11.56
CA PRO A 258 11.85 -17.36 12.96
C PRO A 258 10.78 -16.53 13.70
N TYR A 259 10.77 -15.22 13.44
CA TYR A 259 9.80 -14.30 14.04
C TYR A 259 8.37 -14.55 13.55
N VAL A 260 8.21 -14.84 12.25
CA VAL A 260 6.89 -15.19 11.71
C VAL A 260 6.38 -16.50 12.32
N ARG A 261 7.23 -17.49 12.54
CA ARG A 261 6.86 -18.73 13.26
C ARG A 261 6.40 -18.41 14.69
N ALA A 262 7.21 -17.66 15.44
CA ALA A 262 6.87 -17.27 16.82
C ALA A 262 5.54 -16.51 16.90
N MET A 263 5.22 -15.68 15.90
CA MET A 263 3.89 -15.02 15.81
C MET A 263 2.74 -16.03 15.71
N TYR A 264 2.87 -17.04 14.85
CA TYR A 264 1.82 -18.05 14.68
C TYR A 264 1.67 -18.96 15.91
N GLU A 265 2.75 -19.12 16.67
CA GLU A 265 2.77 -19.88 17.92
C GLU A 265 2.31 -19.06 19.14
N GLY A 266 1.97 -17.78 18.96
CA GLY A 266 1.56 -16.86 20.02
C GLY A 266 2.69 -16.45 20.97
N GLN A 267 3.94 -16.68 20.57
CA GLN A 267 5.15 -16.39 21.35
C GLN A 267 5.82 -15.06 20.95
N TRP A 268 5.36 -14.44 19.86
CA TRP A 268 5.96 -13.21 19.36
C TRP A 268 5.47 -11.99 20.13
N GLN A 269 6.43 -11.17 20.55
CA GLN A 269 6.18 -9.81 21.04
C GLN A 269 6.81 -8.79 20.07
N PRO A 270 6.12 -7.69 19.76
CA PRO A 270 6.70 -6.62 18.95
C PRO A 270 7.91 -5.99 19.66
N ALA A 271 8.85 -5.40 18.90
CA ALA A 271 10.09 -4.84 19.45
C ALA A 271 9.83 -3.82 20.60
N TRP A 272 8.76 -3.03 20.48
CA TRP A 272 8.37 -2.05 21.49
C TRP A 272 7.77 -2.66 22.78
N ALA A 273 7.43 -3.95 22.79
CA ALA A 273 6.90 -4.68 23.94
C ALA A 273 7.95 -5.60 24.60
N ARG A 274 9.20 -5.60 24.09
CA ARG A 274 10.32 -6.36 24.68
C ARG A 274 10.94 -5.50 25.77
N ASP A 275 11.16 -6.07 26.93
CA ASP A 275 11.92 -5.41 27.99
C ASP A 275 13.38 -5.20 27.51
N ASP A 276 13.98 -4.04 27.87
CA ASP A 276 15.31 -3.60 27.40
C ASP A 276 16.48 -4.58 27.75
N GLU A 277 16.22 -5.62 28.55
CA GLU A 277 17.23 -6.59 28.96
C GLU A 277 17.66 -7.58 27.85
N ASP A 278 16.82 -7.76 26.79
CA ASP A 278 17.09 -8.72 25.70
C ASP A 278 17.84 -8.10 24.50
N SER A 279 18.14 -6.80 24.54
CA SER A 279 18.73 -6.09 23.38
C SER A 279 20.25 -6.26 23.21
N GLU A 280 20.97 -6.77 24.19
CA GLU A 280 22.44 -6.90 24.14
C GLU A 280 22.95 -8.21 23.49
N GLU A 281 22.12 -9.25 23.33
CA GLU A 281 22.58 -10.53 22.77
C GLU A 281 22.53 -10.63 21.24
N LEU A 282 21.96 -9.67 20.52
CA LEU A 282 21.78 -9.73 19.05
C LEU A 282 22.83 -8.94 18.25
N THR A 283 23.85 -8.38 18.90
CA THR A 283 24.92 -7.60 18.23
C THR A 283 26.28 -8.30 18.20
N ALA A 284 26.36 -9.61 18.45
CA ALA A 284 27.59 -10.39 18.35
C ALA A 284 27.68 -11.17 17.03
#